data_7fb6feab5ac60fb910436a98e659b0cf
#
_entry.id   7fb6feab5ac60fb910436a98e659b0cf
#
_cell.length_a   1.000
_cell.length_b   1.000
_cell.length_c   1.000
_cell.angle_alpha   90.00
_cell.angle_beta   90.00
_cell.angle_gamma   90.00
#
_symmetry.space_group_name_H-M   'P 1'
#
loop_
_entity.id
_entity.type
_entity.pdbx_description
1 polymer ?
#
loop_
_entity_poly.entity_id
_entity_poly.type
_entity_poly.pdbx_seq_one_letter_code
_entity_poly.pdbx_strand_id
1 'polypeptide(L)'
;LGEIVDQFVAADKYVFVSPMWNFSFPPVMKAYVDAVAVAGKTFKYTENGPVGLLTDKKGLHIQASGGVYSEGPAAGFESGFSYLKKISQFFGMSSFEPLFVEGMAAAPEQAQTIKENAIVKAKQLAAQF
;
A
#
# COMPACT_ATOMS: atom_id res chain seq x y z
N LEU A 1 -17.19 13.79 -0.03
CA LEU A 1 -15.73 13.61 0.14
C LEU A 1 -15.32 13.70 1.62
N GLY A 2 -15.96 14.58 2.40
CA GLY A 2 -15.64 14.71 3.81
C GLY A 2 -15.85 13.42 4.60
N GLU A 3 -16.86 12.64 4.26
CA GLU A 3 -17.15 11.36 4.93
C GLU A 3 -16.05 10.33 4.67
N ILE A 4 -15.47 10.31 3.46
CA ILE A 4 -14.41 9.38 3.11
C ILE A 4 -13.15 9.67 3.93
N VAL A 5 -12.72 10.92 4.00
CA VAL A 5 -11.52 11.27 4.77
C VAL A 5 -11.75 11.10 6.27
N ASP A 6 -12.92 11.39 6.77
CA ASP A 6 -13.22 11.20 8.19
C ASP A 6 -13.21 9.72 8.59
N GLN A 7 -13.75 8.85 7.73
CA GLN A 7 -13.69 7.41 7.92
C GLN A 7 -12.23 6.92 7.92
N PHE A 8 -11.43 7.43 6.99
CA PHE A 8 -10.02 7.06 6.88
C PHE A 8 -9.26 7.45 8.16
N VAL A 9 -9.43 8.67 8.61
CA VAL A 9 -8.75 9.18 9.82
C VAL A 9 -9.20 8.44 11.09
N ALA A 10 -10.46 7.99 11.15
CA ALA A 10 -10.98 7.28 12.31
C ALA A 10 -10.45 5.85 12.45
N ALA A 11 -9.97 5.24 11.37
CA ALA A 11 -9.41 3.90 11.42
C ALA A 11 -8.03 3.89 12.08
N ASP A 12 -7.67 2.78 12.69
CA ASP A 12 -6.36 2.62 13.33
C ASP A 12 -5.33 1.99 12.39
N LYS A 13 -5.79 1.18 11.43
CA LYS A 13 -4.95 0.43 10.51
C LYS A 13 -5.59 0.42 9.14
N TYR A 14 -4.75 0.37 8.12
CA TYR A 14 -5.19 0.41 6.72
C TYR A 14 -4.62 -0.78 5.96
N VAL A 15 -5.48 -1.46 5.21
CA VAL A 15 -5.05 -2.52 4.30
C VAL A 15 -5.52 -2.16 2.90
N PHE A 16 -4.56 -1.93 2.01
CA PHE A 16 -4.83 -1.69 0.59
C PHE A 16 -4.60 -3.01 -0.14
N VAL A 17 -5.55 -3.41 -0.97
CA VAL A 17 -5.45 -4.64 -1.76
C VAL A 17 -5.68 -4.28 -3.23
N SER A 18 -4.70 -4.58 -4.07
CA SER A 18 -4.82 -4.25 -5.49
C SER A 18 -4.01 -5.19 -6.38
N PRO A 19 -4.45 -5.41 -7.63
CA PRO A 19 -3.56 -5.95 -8.65
C PRO A 19 -2.59 -4.88 -9.11
N MET A 20 -1.56 -5.31 -9.85
CA MET A 20 -0.68 -4.39 -10.56
C MET A 20 -1.18 -4.22 -11.99
N TRP A 21 -1.46 -2.97 -12.38
CA TRP A 21 -1.81 -2.59 -13.74
C TRP A 21 -0.76 -1.60 -14.26
N ASN A 22 -0.02 -2.03 -15.27
CA ASN A 22 1.04 -1.19 -15.87
C ASN A 22 1.99 -0.63 -14.79
N PHE A 23 2.51 -1.54 -13.95
CA PHE A 23 3.47 -1.27 -12.87
C PHE A 23 2.90 -0.57 -11.64
N SER A 24 1.63 -0.20 -11.63
CA SER A 24 1.00 0.54 -10.53
C SER A 24 -0.34 -0.11 -10.15
N PHE A 25 -1.07 0.55 -9.29
CA PHE A 25 -2.41 0.12 -8.88
C PHE A 25 -3.48 0.69 -9.82
N PRO A 26 -4.71 0.13 -9.78
CA PRO A 26 -5.79 0.66 -10.60
C PRO A 26 -6.13 2.12 -10.27
N PRO A 27 -6.63 2.89 -11.26
CA PRO A 27 -6.91 4.32 -11.07
C PRO A 27 -7.85 4.64 -9.91
N VAL A 28 -8.78 3.76 -9.56
CA VAL A 28 -9.71 3.96 -8.45
C VAL A 28 -8.96 4.09 -7.11
N MET A 29 -7.84 3.40 -6.96
CA MET A 29 -7.04 3.51 -5.74
C MET A 29 -6.36 4.89 -5.67
N LYS A 30 -5.87 5.41 -6.80
CA LYS A 30 -5.31 6.77 -6.84
C LYS A 30 -6.37 7.81 -6.50
N ALA A 31 -7.59 7.63 -7.02
CA ALA A 31 -8.70 8.50 -6.70
C ALA A 31 -9.01 8.48 -5.19
N TYR A 32 -8.95 7.32 -4.57
CA TYR A 32 -9.15 7.19 -3.13
C TYR A 32 -8.04 7.93 -2.34
N VAL A 33 -6.79 7.73 -2.73
CA VAL A 33 -5.66 8.43 -2.09
C VAL A 33 -5.83 9.93 -2.19
N ASP A 34 -6.21 10.43 -3.37
CA ASP A 34 -6.42 11.86 -3.57
C ASP A 34 -7.60 12.39 -2.75
N ALA A 35 -8.62 11.55 -2.54
CA ALA A 35 -9.78 11.94 -1.72
C ALA A 35 -9.45 12.05 -0.23
N VAL A 36 -8.49 11.25 0.26
CA VAL A 36 -8.11 11.28 1.68
C VAL A 36 -6.93 12.21 1.97
N ALA A 37 -6.23 12.68 0.95
CA ALA A 37 -5.13 13.64 1.11
C ALA A 37 -5.70 15.05 1.29
N VAL A 38 -6.14 15.36 2.50
CA VAL A 38 -6.83 16.61 2.83
C VAL A 38 -6.05 17.35 3.92
N ALA A 39 -5.64 18.58 3.62
CA ALA A 39 -4.92 19.42 4.57
C ALA A 39 -5.78 19.66 5.83
N GLY A 40 -5.18 19.47 6.98
CA GLY A 40 -5.87 19.55 8.27
C GLY A 40 -6.46 18.22 8.74
N LYS A 41 -6.45 17.17 7.89
CA LYS A 41 -7.00 15.86 8.21
C LYS A 41 -5.91 14.77 8.24
N THR A 42 -5.21 14.56 7.13
CA THR A 42 -4.16 13.53 7.01
C THR A 42 -2.76 14.12 7.06
N PHE A 43 -2.63 15.39 6.79
CA PHE A 43 -1.38 16.14 6.92
C PHE A 43 -1.74 17.61 7.16
N LYS A 44 -0.77 18.43 7.53
CA LYS A 44 -0.96 19.88 7.64
C LYS A 44 0.29 20.62 7.20
N TYR A 45 0.11 21.85 6.78
CA TYR A 45 1.21 22.73 6.46
C TYR A 45 1.68 23.47 7.71
N THR A 46 2.99 23.56 7.91
CA THR A 46 3.61 24.34 8.98
C THR A 46 4.65 25.27 8.38
N GLU A 47 5.16 26.20 9.15
CA GLU A 47 6.23 27.10 8.70
C GLU A 47 7.52 26.35 8.34
N ASN A 48 7.67 25.10 8.82
CA ASN A 48 8.81 24.24 8.51
C ASN A 48 8.48 23.18 7.44
N GLY A 49 7.35 23.34 6.74
CA GLY A 49 6.89 22.41 5.70
C GLY A 49 5.74 21.54 6.16
N PRO A 50 5.30 20.60 5.31
CA PRO A 50 4.18 19.72 5.65
C PRO A 50 4.56 18.70 6.71
N VAL A 51 3.58 18.36 7.55
CA VAL A 51 3.71 17.37 8.63
C VAL A 51 2.54 16.39 8.53
N GLY A 52 2.82 15.09 8.64
CA GLY A 52 1.79 14.05 8.65
C GLY A 52 1.05 14.00 9.98
N LEU A 53 -0.24 13.70 9.93
CA LEU A 53 -1.10 13.66 11.10
C LEU A 53 -1.48 12.24 11.55
N LEU A 54 -1.13 11.21 10.76
CA LEU A 54 -1.49 9.81 11.05
C LEU A 54 -0.35 9.06 11.75
N THR A 55 0.27 9.69 12.73
CA THR A 55 1.52 9.21 13.37
C THR A 55 1.34 7.93 14.19
N ASP A 56 0.12 7.62 14.60
CA ASP A 56 -0.23 6.42 15.38
C ASP A 56 -0.83 5.31 14.51
N LYS A 57 -0.88 5.49 13.18
CA LYS A 57 -1.51 4.56 12.26
C LYS A 57 -0.48 3.66 11.57
N LYS A 58 -0.94 2.50 11.12
CA LYS A 58 -0.15 1.53 10.36
C LYS A 58 -0.87 1.15 9.09
N GLY A 59 -0.11 0.82 8.05
CA GLY A 59 -0.66 0.39 6.78
C GLY A 59 0.01 -0.85 6.23
N LEU A 60 -0.70 -1.54 5.36
CA LEU A 60 -0.25 -2.73 4.65
C LEU A 60 -0.79 -2.67 3.23
N HIS A 61 0.04 -3.02 2.25
CA HIS A 61 -0.38 -3.11 0.85
C HIS A 61 -0.19 -4.54 0.36
N ILE A 62 -1.29 -5.21 0.04
CA ILE A 62 -1.28 -6.52 -0.62
C ILE A 62 -1.36 -6.27 -2.12
N GLN A 63 -0.30 -6.60 -2.85
CA GLN A 63 -0.23 -6.35 -4.28
C GLN A 63 0.01 -7.65 -5.03
N ALA A 64 -0.87 -7.95 -6.00
CA ALA A 64 -0.75 -9.11 -6.86
C ALA A 64 -0.24 -8.70 -8.23
N SER A 65 0.73 -9.44 -8.77
CA SER A 65 1.26 -9.21 -10.10
C SER A 65 1.66 -10.52 -10.79
N GLY A 66 1.55 -10.53 -12.12
CA GLY A 66 1.94 -11.70 -12.90
C GLY A 66 3.45 -11.91 -12.96
N GLY A 67 4.22 -10.83 -13.04
CA GLY A 67 5.68 -10.85 -12.99
C GLY A 67 6.22 -10.62 -11.60
N VAL A 68 7.55 -10.61 -11.48
CA VAL A 68 8.25 -10.36 -10.22
C VAL A 68 8.84 -8.96 -10.26
N TYR A 69 8.42 -8.11 -9.33
CA TYR A 69 8.81 -6.69 -9.26
C TYR A 69 9.35 -6.27 -7.90
N SER A 70 9.33 -7.15 -6.91
CA SER A 70 9.91 -6.85 -5.60
C SER A 70 11.43 -6.94 -5.59
N GLU A 71 11.98 -7.64 -6.56
CA GLU A 71 13.42 -7.86 -6.71
C GLU A 71 13.74 -8.17 -8.15
N GLY A 72 15.03 -8.24 -8.49
CA GLY A 72 15.50 -8.63 -9.81
C GLY A 72 15.47 -7.50 -10.83
N PRO A 73 15.58 -7.86 -12.15
CA PRO A 73 15.76 -6.85 -13.21
C PRO A 73 14.61 -5.85 -13.35
N ALA A 74 13.38 -6.26 -13.01
CA ALA A 74 12.20 -5.42 -13.17
C ALA A 74 11.86 -4.60 -11.92
N ALA A 75 12.65 -4.67 -10.86
CA ALA A 75 12.34 -4.00 -9.60
C ALA A 75 12.18 -2.49 -9.73
N GLY A 76 12.93 -1.87 -10.65
CA GLY A 76 12.82 -0.42 -10.86
C GLY A 76 11.50 0.05 -11.44
N PHE A 77 10.68 -0.86 -11.98
CA PHE A 77 9.39 -0.52 -12.57
C PHE A 77 8.24 -0.56 -11.55
N GLU A 78 8.45 -1.17 -10.39
CA GLU A 78 7.39 -1.24 -9.37
C GLU A 78 7.01 0.16 -8.91
N SER A 79 5.75 0.54 -9.11
CA SER A 79 5.24 1.90 -8.84
C SER A 79 3.94 1.91 -8.03
N GLY A 80 3.41 0.75 -7.65
CA GLY A 80 2.21 0.66 -6.82
C GLY A 80 2.54 0.79 -5.34
N PHE A 81 3.20 -0.22 -4.80
CA PHE A 81 3.61 -0.19 -3.40
C PHE A 81 4.54 0.99 -3.11
N SER A 82 5.51 1.24 -3.97
CA SER A 82 6.48 2.32 -3.75
C SER A 82 5.80 3.69 -3.64
N TYR A 83 4.74 3.93 -4.43
CA TYR A 83 3.97 5.16 -4.31
C TYR A 83 3.18 5.20 -3.01
N LEU A 84 2.44 4.13 -2.69
CA LEU A 84 1.64 4.09 -1.46
C LEU A 84 2.51 4.25 -0.22
N LYS A 85 3.71 3.68 -0.23
CA LYS A 85 4.65 3.87 0.86
C LYS A 85 5.05 5.34 1.02
N LYS A 86 5.33 6.02 -0.10
CA LYS A 86 5.69 7.44 -0.05
C LYS A 86 4.57 8.30 0.49
N ILE A 87 3.34 8.11 0.02
CA ILE A 87 2.21 8.91 0.49
C ILE A 87 1.88 8.58 1.95
N SER A 88 2.05 7.32 2.37
CA SER A 88 1.85 6.92 3.76
C SER A 88 2.88 7.56 4.68
N GLN A 89 4.12 7.66 4.24
CA GLN A 89 5.16 8.39 4.97
C GLN A 89 4.83 9.88 5.05
N PHE A 90 4.32 10.45 3.97
CA PHE A 90 3.87 11.85 3.95
C PHE A 90 2.75 12.08 4.95
N PHE A 91 1.83 11.12 5.09
CA PHE A 91 0.77 11.18 6.10
C PHE A 91 1.29 10.92 7.52
N GLY A 92 2.53 10.50 7.68
CA GLY A 92 3.14 10.29 8.98
C GLY A 92 2.94 8.92 9.60
N MET A 93 2.45 7.93 8.84
CA MET A 93 2.22 6.58 9.37
C MET A 93 3.49 5.99 9.98
N SER A 94 3.33 5.28 11.11
CA SER A 94 4.45 4.68 11.83
C SER A 94 5.07 3.50 11.10
N SER A 95 4.27 2.78 10.28
CA SER A 95 4.77 1.71 9.43
C SER A 95 3.87 1.51 8.21
N PHE A 96 4.47 1.06 7.11
CA PHE A 96 3.73 0.70 5.91
C PHE A 96 4.51 -0.43 5.22
N GLU A 97 3.95 -1.63 5.25
CA GLU A 97 4.63 -2.85 4.80
C GLU A 97 3.92 -3.47 3.61
N PRO A 98 4.67 -4.15 2.73
CA PRO A 98 4.07 -4.83 1.58
C PRO A 98 3.80 -6.31 1.87
N LEU A 99 2.84 -6.85 1.14
CA LEU A 99 2.73 -8.28 0.89
C LEU A 99 2.61 -8.46 -0.62
N PHE A 100 3.69 -8.90 -1.25
CA PHE A 100 3.71 -9.14 -2.70
C PHE A 100 3.28 -10.56 -2.99
N VAL A 101 2.25 -10.70 -3.84
CA VAL A 101 1.79 -11.98 -4.37
C VAL A 101 2.13 -11.94 -5.85
N GLU A 102 3.32 -12.43 -6.22
CA GLU A 102 3.88 -12.16 -7.53
C GLU A 102 4.45 -13.40 -8.21
N GLY A 103 4.59 -13.33 -9.54
CA GLY A 103 5.21 -14.39 -10.32
C GLY A 103 4.25 -15.44 -10.86
N MET A 104 2.95 -15.30 -10.65
CA MET A 104 1.97 -16.33 -11.06
C MET A 104 1.85 -16.49 -12.58
N ALA A 105 2.10 -15.43 -13.35
CA ALA A 105 2.13 -15.52 -14.81
C ALA A 105 3.52 -15.89 -15.32
N ALA A 106 4.57 -15.46 -14.65
CA ALA A 106 5.95 -15.80 -15.01
C ALA A 106 6.24 -17.28 -14.74
N ALA A 107 5.63 -17.87 -13.72
CA ALA A 107 5.79 -19.28 -13.37
C ALA A 107 4.43 -19.89 -13.05
N PRO A 108 3.58 -20.15 -14.08
CA PRO A 108 2.21 -20.64 -13.86
C PRO A 108 2.14 -21.94 -13.09
N GLU A 109 3.11 -22.81 -13.25
CA GLU A 109 3.19 -24.10 -12.55
C GLU A 109 3.39 -23.92 -11.04
N GLN A 110 3.82 -22.74 -10.60
CA GLN A 110 4.02 -22.42 -9.21
C GLN A 110 2.92 -21.54 -8.60
N ALA A 111 1.89 -21.24 -9.38
CA ALA A 111 0.85 -20.29 -8.96
C ALA A 111 0.19 -20.70 -7.63
N GLN A 112 -0.11 -21.98 -7.44
CA GLN A 112 -0.71 -22.45 -6.20
C GLN A 112 0.23 -22.31 -5.01
N THR A 113 1.50 -22.66 -5.19
CA THR A 113 2.53 -22.51 -4.16
C THR A 113 2.72 -21.04 -3.78
N ILE A 114 2.73 -20.15 -4.78
CA ILE A 114 2.84 -18.71 -4.54
C ILE A 114 1.69 -18.20 -3.66
N LYS A 115 0.46 -18.63 -3.97
CA LYS A 115 -0.72 -18.25 -3.19
C LYS A 115 -0.65 -18.78 -1.75
N GLU A 116 -0.26 -20.04 -1.58
CA GLU A 116 -0.14 -20.66 -0.25
C GLU A 116 0.92 -19.96 0.60
N ASN A 117 2.06 -19.65 0.01
CA ASN A 117 3.13 -18.93 0.70
C ASN A 117 2.70 -17.51 1.08
N ALA A 118 1.92 -16.85 0.22
CA ALA A 118 1.37 -15.53 0.52
C ALA A 118 0.40 -15.57 1.70
N ILE A 119 -0.43 -16.61 1.79
CA ILE A 119 -1.35 -16.78 2.91
C ILE A 119 -0.57 -16.98 4.22
N VAL A 120 0.49 -17.79 4.20
CA VAL A 120 1.35 -17.97 5.38
C VAL A 120 1.96 -16.64 5.81
N LYS A 121 2.48 -15.88 4.86
CA LYS A 121 3.07 -14.57 5.15
C LYS A 121 2.02 -13.58 5.66
N ALA A 122 0.83 -13.61 5.11
CA ALA A 122 -0.27 -12.75 5.58
C ALA A 122 -0.59 -13.02 7.05
N LYS A 123 -0.62 -14.29 7.46
CA LYS A 123 -0.84 -14.66 8.87
C LYS A 123 0.29 -14.14 9.78
N GLN A 124 1.53 -14.24 9.32
CA GLN A 124 2.68 -13.71 10.07
C GLN A 124 2.61 -12.20 10.23
N LEU A 125 2.27 -11.48 9.15
CA LEU A 125 2.14 -10.04 9.19
C LEU A 125 0.97 -9.61 10.09
N ALA A 126 -0.15 -10.34 10.03
CA ALA A 126 -1.32 -10.04 10.85
C ALA A 126 -1.00 -10.13 12.35
N ALA A 127 -0.15 -11.07 12.74
CA ALA A 127 0.25 -11.23 14.14
C ALA A 127 1.04 -10.02 14.67
N GLN A 128 1.68 -9.27 13.79
CA GLN A 128 2.50 -8.10 14.14
C GLN A 128 1.81 -6.78 13.82
N PHE A 129 0.72 -6.83 13.10
CA PHE A 129 0.00 -5.67 12.60
C PHE A 129 -0.99 -5.17 13.65
#